data_a9b2e30bc9d0535efc31cece4f0e6c29
#
_entry.id   a9b2e30bc9d0535efc31cece4f0e6c29
#
_cell.length_a   1.000
_cell.length_b   1.000
_cell.length_c   1.000
_cell.angle_alpha   90.00
_cell.angle_beta   90.00
_cell.angle_gamma   90.00
#
_symmetry.space_group_name_H-M   'P 1'
#
loop_
_entity.id
_entity.type
_entity.pdbx_description
1 polymer ?
#
loop_
_entity_poly.entity_id
_entity_poly.type
_entity_poly.pdbx_seq_one_letter_code
_entity_poly.pdbx_strand_id
1 'polypeptide(L)' 'MAKKILVVDDEKPISDIIKFNLEKEGYEVVVAYDG' A
#
# COMPACT_ATOMS: atom_id res chain seq x y z
N MET A 1 10.93 -14.40 -0.85
CA MET A 1 9.99 -13.96 0.19
C MET A 1 9.54 -12.54 -0.10
N ALA A 2 8.25 -12.28 0.04
CA ALA A 2 7.71 -10.95 -0.22
C ALA A 2 8.02 -10.02 0.95
N LYS A 3 8.39 -8.79 0.63
CA LYS A 3 8.55 -7.76 1.65
C LYS A 3 7.19 -7.17 2.01
N LYS A 4 7.03 -6.84 3.26
CA LYS A 4 5.80 -6.25 3.75
C LYS A 4 6.00 -4.76 3.90
N ILE A 5 5.11 -3.98 3.31
CA ILE A 5 5.18 -2.53 3.32
C ILE A 5 3.92 -1.98 3.94
N LEU A 6 4.08 -1.06 4.87
CA LEU A 6 2.96 -0.37 5.49
C LEU A 6 2.82 1.00 4.86
N VAL A 7 1.65 1.27 4.30
CA VAL A 7 1.34 2.57 3.71
C VAL A 7 0.31 3.25 4.60
N VAL A 8 0.64 4.41 5.12
CA VAL A 8 -0.28 5.20 5.93
C VAL A 8 -0.68 6.44 5.14
N ASP A 9 -1.96 6.53 4.80
CA ASP A 9 -2.45 7.64 3.99
C ASP A 9 -3.93 7.85 4.31
N ASP A 10 -4.35 9.09 4.37
CA ASP A 10 -5.75 9.43 4.59
C ASP A 10 -6.52 9.61 3.28
N GLU A 11 -5.84 9.53 2.14
CA GLU A 11 -6.46 9.65 0.83
C GLU A 11 -6.48 8.30 0.13
N LYS A 12 -7.65 7.69 0.12
CA LYS A 12 -7.80 6.35 -0.42
C LYS A 12 -7.41 6.22 -1.89
N PRO A 13 -7.76 7.14 -2.79
CA PRO A 13 -7.37 6.98 -4.20
C PRO A 13 -5.87 6.89 -4.39
N ILE A 14 -5.10 7.64 -3.61
CA ILE A 14 -3.65 7.64 -3.72
C ILE A 14 -3.09 6.35 -3.14
N SER A 15 -3.58 5.93 -1.99
CA SER A 15 -3.09 4.70 -1.37
C SER A 15 -3.42 3.47 -2.21
N ASP A 16 -4.55 3.48 -2.91
CA ASP A 16 -4.88 2.38 -3.80
C ASP A 16 -3.89 2.26 -4.96
N ILE A 17 -3.46 3.39 -5.51
CA ILE A 17 -2.48 3.38 -6.59
C ILE A 17 -1.15 2.84 -6.09
N ILE A 18 -0.72 3.31 -4.95
CA ILE A 18 0.55 2.86 -4.35
C ILE A 18 0.49 1.36 -4.07
N LYS A 19 -0.60 0.91 -3.48
CA LYS A 19 -0.76 -0.51 -3.18
C LYS A 19 -0.69 -1.35 -4.45
N PHE A 20 -1.40 -0.93 -5.49
CA PHE A 20 -1.41 -1.65 -6.75
C PHE A 20 0.00 -1.78 -7.33
N ASN A 21 0.74 -0.68 -7.36
CA ASN A 21 2.08 -0.68 -7.91
C ASN A 21 3.04 -1.57 -7.12
N LEU A 22 2.96 -1.51 -5.80
CA LEU A 22 3.85 -2.30 -4.95
C LEU A 22 3.52 -3.79 -5.02
N GLU A 23 2.23 -4.11 -5.06
CA GLU A 23 1.84 -5.51 -5.18
C GLU A 23 2.28 -6.09 -6.52
N LYS A 24 2.25 -5.28 -7.55
CA LYS A 24 2.71 -5.70 -8.87
C LYS A 24 4.19 -6.05 -8.85
N GLU A 25 4.96 -5.38 -8.01
CA GLU A 25 6.39 -5.66 -7.87
C GLU A 25 6.68 -6.83 -6.94
N GLY A 26 5.66 -7.42 -6.35
CA GLY A 26 5.83 -8.58 -5.49
C GLY A 26 5.89 -8.28 -4.00
N TYR A 27 5.51 -7.07 -3.60
CA TYR A 27 5.48 -6.71 -2.18
C TYR A 27 4.11 -6.99 -1.59
N GLU A 28 4.09 -7.32 -0.30
CA GLU A 28 2.86 -7.38 0.46
C GLU A 28 2.58 -5.98 1.04
N VAL A 29 1.42 -5.44 0.76
CA VAL A 29 1.12 -4.06 1.15
C VAL A 29 -0.04 -4.04 2.12
N VAL A 30 0.14 -3.37 3.24
CA VAL A 30 -0.92 -3.11 4.22
C VAL A 30 -1.18 -1.61 4.23
N VAL A 31 -2.44 -1.23 4.06
CA VAL A 31 -2.82 0.17 4.03
C VAL A 31 -3.55 0.51 5.32
N ALA A 32 -3.11 1.57 5.98
CA ALA A 32 -3.76 2.11 7.15
C ALA A 32 -4.23 3.52 6.84
N TYR A 33 -5.40 3.85 7.34
CA TYR A 33 -5.97 5.19 7.16
C TYR A 33 -5.97 5.91 8.50
N ASP A 34 -5.46 7.11 8.50
CA ASP A 34 -5.47 7.95 9.68
C ASP A 34 -6.59 8.97 9.50
N GLY A 35 -7.74 8.62 10.01
CA GLY A 35 -8.88 9.47 9.78
C GLY A 35 -9.44 10.14 11.00
#